data_2cdc47ef0344f077d66fbfa6b672811e
#
_entry.id   2cdc47ef0344f077d66fbfa6b672811e
#
_cell.length_a   1.000
_cell.length_b   1.000
_cell.length_c   1.000
_cell.angle_alpha   90.00
_cell.angle_beta   90.00
_cell.angle_gamma   90.00
#
_symmetry.space_group_name_H-M   'P 1'
#
loop_
_entity.id
_entity.type
_entity.pdbx_description
1 polymer ?
#
loop_
_entity_poly.entity_id
_entity_poly.type
_entity_poly.pdbx_seq_one_letter_code
_entity_poly.pdbx_strand_id
1 'polypeptide(L)'
;MNLAVRDSVSADPNAEAAVRTALRDNPDGVLEAVAAAHSVTYRSVLDCLPAENAAVASKDKFDRIWDDLTSWGDVVFIVHTEDGVFETACTIPAGTHARGYFNIHGDSPLGGHLKIERCAAIYFVDRPFFKRRSCSIQFLNGEGQAMFKIFVGRDEAKNLKPEQVARFEKLRTETASKGEA
;
A
#
# COMPACT_ATOMS: atom_id res chain seq x y z
N MET A 1 13.56 27.01 7.69
CA MET A 1 12.81 26.49 8.84
C MET A 1 12.93 24.96 8.78
N ASN A 2 13.82 24.41 9.62
CA ASN A 2 14.17 22.99 9.62
C ASN A 2 13.00 22.20 10.22
N LEU A 3 12.28 21.47 9.39
CA LEU A 3 11.37 20.42 9.88
C LEU A 3 12.25 19.25 10.33
N ALA A 4 12.43 19.16 11.63
CA ALA A 4 13.06 17.99 12.24
C ALA A 4 12.31 16.74 11.77
N VAL A 5 13.04 15.85 11.11
CA VAL A 5 12.63 14.46 10.88
C VAL A 5 12.32 13.90 12.26
N ARG A 6 11.05 13.64 12.54
CA ARG A 6 10.69 12.85 13.72
C ARG A 6 11.24 11.46 13.47
N ASP A 7 12.32 11.15 14.19
CA ASP A 7 12.87 9.81 14.26
C ASP A 7 11.72 8.82 14.51
N SER A 8 11.83 7.68 13.83
CA SER A 8 10.95 6.52 14.01
C SER A 8 10.57 6.38 15.48
N VAL A 9 9.29 6.57 15.78
CA VAL A 9 8.76 6.20 17.10
C VAL A 9 9.10 4.74 17.27
N SER A 10 10.05 4.46 18.18
CA SER A 10 10.38 3.11 18.63
C SER A 10 9.04 2.47 19.00
N ALA A 11 8.65 1.44 18.28
CA ALA A 11 7.41 0.75 18.54
C ALA A 11 7.44 0.28 19.99
N ASP A 12 6.51 0.76 20.82
CA ASP A 12 6.34 0.24 22.17
C ASP A 12 6.05 -1.26 22.03
N PRO A 13 6.87 -2.16 22.60
CA PRO A 13 6.66 -3.60 22.49
C PRO A 13 5.27 -4.05 22.96
N ASN A 14 4.66 -3.32 23.90
CA ASN A 14 3.31 -3.58 24.37
C ASN A 14 2.27 -3.21 23.30
N ALA A 15 2.46 -2.09 22.60
CA ALA A 15 1.57 -1.67 21.52
C ALA A 15 1.68 -2.66 20.34
N GLU A 16 2.88 -3.10 19.99
CA GLU A 16 3.08 -4.11 18.95
C GLU A 16 2.39 -5.44 19.28
N ALA A 17 2.54 -5.94 20.50
CA ALA A 17 1.88 -7.17 20.95
C ALA A 17 0.35 -7.04 20.91
N ALA A 18 -0.20 -5.89 21.29
CA ALA A 18 -1.63 -5.61 21.23
C ALA A 18 -2.14 -5.58 19.78
N VAL A 19 -1.40 -4.94 18.87
CA VAL A 19 -1.72 -4.92 17.42
C VAL A 19 -1.71 -6.32 16.84
N ARG A 20 -0.69 -7.14 17.11
CA ARG A 20 -0.61 -8.54 16.65
C ARG A 20 -1.79 -9.38 17.17
N THR A 21 -2.24 -9.13 18.40
CA THR A 21 -3.41 -9.77 18.97
C THR A 21 -4.69 -9.36 18.22
N ALA A 22 -4.89 -8.05 18.02
CA ALA A 22 -6.05 -7.54 17.27
C ALA A 22 -6.13 -8.08 15.84
N LEU A 23 -4.99 -8.18 15.15
CA LEU A 23 -4.90 -8.75 13.80
C LEU A 23 -5.22 -10.25 13.77
N ARG A 24 -4.85 -10.99 14.81
CA ARG A 24 -5.17 -12.41 14.96
C ARG A 24 -6.65 -12.64 15.23
N ASP A 25 -7.25 -11.81 16.08
CA ASP A 25 -8.66 -11.92 16.48
C ASP A 25 -9.62 -11.46 15.37
N ASN A 26 -9.18 -10.51 14.53
CA ASN A 26 -9.93 -10.03 13.37
C ASN A 26 -9.01 -9.88 12.14
N PRO A 27 -8.65 -10.99 11.47
CA PRO A 27 -7.67 -10.99 10.37
C PRO A 27 -8.18 -10.30 9.09
N ASP A 28 -9.48 -10.03 8.97
CA ASP A 28 -10.08 -9.38 7.79
C ASP A 28 -10.62 -7.96 8.04
N GLY A 29 -10.33 -7.39 9.21
CA GLY A 29 -10.75 -6.05 9.59
C GLY A 29 -10.00 -4.92 8.86
N VAL A 30 -10.45 -3.69 9.08
CA VAL A 30 -9.82 -2.47 8.52
C VAL A 30 -8.55 -2.14 9.29
N LEU A 31 -7.39 -2.12 8.61
CA LEU A 31 -6.09 -1.91 9.26
C LEU A 31 -5.94 -0.49 9.83
N GLU A 32 -6.54 0.51 9.20
CA GLU A 32 -6.59 1.89 9.72
C GLU A 32 -7.33 1.97 11.06
N ALA A 33 -8.39 1.20 11.22
CA ALA A 33 -9.11 1.12 12.49
C ALA A 33 -8.25 0.48 13.59
N VAL A 34 -7.43 -0.51 13.25
CA VAL A 34 -6.45 -1.09 14.19
C VAL A 34 -5.40 -0.05 14.58
N ALA A 35 -4.85 0.70 13.61
CA ALA A 35 -3.90 1.76 13.88
C ALA A 35 -4.46 2.82 14.84
N ALA A 36 -5.68 3.29 14.58
CA ALA A 36 -6.38 4.27 15.43
C ALA A 36 -6.65 3.73 16.84
N ALA A 37 -7.16 2.50 16.95
CA ALA A 37 -7.51 1.88 18.24
C ALA A 37 -6.28 1.70 19.16
N HIS A 38 -5.10 1.49 18.59
CA HIS A 38 -3.85 1.28 19.32
C HIS A 38 -2.93 2.51 19.34
N SER A 39 -3.35 3.64 18.75
CA SER A 39 -2.55 4.88 18.66
C SER A 39 -1.16 4.66 18.04
N VAL A 40 -1.09 3.82 17.02
CA VAL A 40 0.12 3.52 16.26
C VAL A 40 0.01 4.00 14.82
N THR A 41 1.13 4.05 14.09
CA THR A 41 1.09 4.39 12.66
C THR A 41 0.49 3.25 11.84
N TYR A 42 -0.05 3.57 10.67
CA TYR A 42 -0.52 2.55 9.73
C TYR A 42 0.60 1.57 9.34
N ARG A 43 1.83 2.08 9.16
CA ARG A 43 3.02 1.28 8.92
C ARG A 43 3.27 0.26 10.03
N SER A 44 3.17 0.67 11.30
CA SER A 44 3.34 -0.24 12.44
C SER A 44 2.36 -1.41 12.40
N VAL A 45 1.14 -1.19 11.92
CA VAL A 45 0.16 -2.27 11.74
C VAL A 45 0.57 -3.21 10.60
N LEU A 46 1.07 -2.67 9.47
CA LEU A 46 1.57 -3.49 8.36
C LEU A 46 2.77 -4.33 8.76
N ASP A 47 3.70 -3.79 9.56
CA ASP A 47 4.87 -4.49 10.09
C ASP A 47 4.49 -5.62 11.07
N CYS A 48 3.29 -5.56 11.65
CA CYS A 48 2.75 -6.62 12.51
C CYS A 48 2.02 -7.73 11.75
N LEU A 49 1.78 -7.59 10.44
CA LEU A 49 1.16 -8.65 9.65
C LEU A 49 2.10 -9.87 9.53
N PRO A 50 1.56 -11.10 9.43
CA PRO A 50 2.35 -12.27 9.08
C PRO A 50 3.15 -12.07 7.79
N ALA A 51 4.34 -12.66 7.69
CA ALA A 51 5.24 -12.48 6.54
C ALA A 51 4.62 -12.97 5.21
N GLU A 52 3.72 -13.95 5.27
CA GLU A 52 2.96 -14.38 4.10
C GLU A 52 1.96 -13.32 3.61
N ASN A 53 1.47 -12.45 4.52
CA ASN A 53 0.45 -11.44 4.21
C ASN A 53 1.03 -10.08 3.82
N ALA A 54 2.28 -9.79 4.17
CA ALA A 54 2.92 -8.52 3.83
C ALA A 54 4.38 -8.71 3.44
N ALA A 55 4.81 -7.94 2.43
CA ALA A 55 6.21 -7.81 2.06
C ALA A 55 6.50 -6.35 1.72
N VAL A 56 7.71 -5.88 2.05
CA VAL A 56 8.10 -4.49 1.87
C VAL A 56 9.16 -4.35 0.77
N ALA A 57 9.00 -3.35 -0.08
CA ALA A 57 9.98 -2.91 -1.06
C ALA A 57 10.48 -1.50 -0.71
N SER A 58 11.74 -1.24 -1.03
CA SER A 58 12.33 0.10 -0.93
C SER A 58 11.60 1.08 -1.87
N LYS A 59 11.50 2.35 -1.45
CA LYS A 59 10.99 3.45 -2.29
C LYS A 59 11.67 3.54 -3.66
N ASP A 60 12.93 3.12 -3.76
CA ASP A 60 13.70 3.14 -5.02
C ASP A 60 13.11 2.20 -6.09
N LYS A 61 12.18 1.34 -5.73
CA LYS A 61 11.43 0.49 -6.65
C LYS A 61 10.16 1.17 -7.19
N PHE A 62 9.88 2.42 -6.81
CA PHE A 62 8.66 3.12 -7.21
C PHE A 62 8.45 3.09 -8.72
N ASP A 63 9.41 3.58 -9.51
CA ASP A 63 9.27 3.66 -10.97
C ASP A 63 9.05 2.28 -11.59
N ARG A 64 9.82 1.27 -11.15
CA ARG A 64 9.66 -0.12 -11.62
C ARG A 64 8.26 -0.67 -11.33
N ILE A 65 7.74 -0.40 -10.12
CA ILE A 65 6.41 -0.86 -9.70
C ILE A 65 5.33 -0.10 -10.45
N TRP A 66 5.46 1.22 -10.58
CA TRP A 66 4.49 2.04 -11.29
C TRP A 66 4.39 1.66 -12.78
N ASP A 67 5.53 1.51 -13.44
CA ASP A 67 5.59 1.12 -14.85
C ASP A 67 4.92 -0.24 -15.11
N ASP A 68 5.12 -1.22 -14.22
CA ASP A 68 4.46 -2.52 -14.32
C ASP A 68 2.92 -2.38 -14.20
N LEU A 69 2.47 -1.59 -13.21
CA LEU A 69 1.05 -1.32 -12.97
C LEU A 69 0.32 -0.71 -14.18
N THR A 70 1.01 0.05 -15.04
CA THR A 70 0.39 0.64 -16.25
C THR A 70 -0.16 -0.40 -17.22
N SER A 71 0.30 -1.64 -17.13
CA SER A 71 -0.07 -2.76 -18.00
C SER A 71 -1.09 -3.73 -17.39
N TRP A 72 -1.59 -3.44 -16.17
CA TRP A 72 -2.49 -4.37 -15.45
C TRP A 72 -3.95 -4.32 -15.92
N GLY A 73 -4.34 -3.28 -16.67
CA GLY A 73 -5.76 -2.98 -16.94
C GLY A 73 -6.43 -2.36 -15.71
N ASP A 74 -7.76 -2.51 -15.60
CA ASP A 74 -8.52 -1.88 -14.53
C ASP A 74 -8.21 -2.51 -13.16
N VAL A 75 -7.72 -1.65 -12.28
CA VAL A 75 -7.45 -1.87 -10.86
C VAL A 75 -8.36 -0.96 -10.02
N VAL A 76 -8.25 -0.99 -8.69
CA VAL A 76 -8.91 0.01 -7.84
C VAL A 76 -7.85 0.86 -7.16
N PHE A 77 -7.82 2.15 -7.49
CA PHE A 77 -6.97 3.15 -6.85
C PHE A 77 -7.71 3.76 -5.67
N ILE A 78 -7.08 3.79 -4.50
CA ILE A 78 -7.69 4.26 -3.26
C ILE A 78 -6.80 5.29 -2.57
N VAL A 79 -7.41 6.41 -2.17
CA VAL A 79 -6.87 7.34 -1.17
C VAL A 79 -7.74 7.24 0.07
N HIS A 80 -7.15 6.85 1.20
CA HIS A 80 -7.82 6.72 2.48
C HIS A 80 -7.23 7.73 3.46
N THR A 81 -8.03 8.68 3.90
CA THR A 81 -7.69 9.68 4.90
C THR A 81 -8.59 9.53 6.13
N GLU A 82 -8.34 10.28 7.19
CA GLU A 82 -9.23 10.32 8.36
C GLU A 82 -10.64 10.82 8.02
N ASP A 83 -10.75 11.65 6.97
CA ASP A 83 -12.01 12.29 6.57
C ASP A 83 -12.80 11.50 5.53
N GLY A 84 -12.19 10.47 4.90
CA GLY A 84 -12.90 9.71 3.87
C GLY A 84 -12.04 8.76 3.05
N VAL A 85 -12.73 7.92 2.29
CA VAL A 85 -12.14 6.96 1.35
C VAL A 85 -12.58 7.33 -0.05
N PHE A 86 -11.61 7.61 -0.92
CA PHE A 86 -11.84 7.89 -2.33
C PHE A 86 -11.37 6.71 -3.16
N GLU A 87 -12.26 6.13 -3.93
CA GLU A 87 -12.00 4.95 -4.75
C GLU A 87 -12.32 5.22 -6.22
N THR A 88 -11.45 4.79 -7.10
CA THR A 88 -11.74 4.80 -8.55
C THR A 88 -11.27 3.49 -9.20
N ALA A 89 -12.15 2.89 -9.98
CA ALA A 89 -11.78 1.79 -10.88
C ALA A 89 -11.18 2.41 -12.15
N CYS A 90 -9.91 2.13 -12.40
CA CYS A 90 -9.19 2.75 -13.51
C CYS A 90 -7.98 1.92 -13.96
N THR A 91 -7.50 2.18 -15.15
CA THR A 91 -6.14 1.83 -15.55
C THR A 91 -5.15 2.81 -14.90
N ILE A 92 -3.97 2.33 -14.52
CA ILE A 92 -2.90 3.20 -14.03
C ILE A 92 -2.20 3.86 -15.22
N PRO A 93 -2.27 5.20 -15.36
CA PRO A 93 -1.58 5.88 -16.45
C PRO A 93 -0.07 5.96 -16.22
N ALA A 94 0.67 6.16 -17.29
CA ALA A 94 2.09 6.52 -17.21
C ALA A 94 2.29 7.85 -16.48
N GLY A 95 3.50 8.08 -16.00
CA GLY A 95 3.83 9.33 -15.34
C GLY A 95 5.27 9.77 -15.64
N THR A 96 5.57 11.01 -15.29
CA THR A 96 6.89 11.61 -15.49
C THR A 96 7.33 12.44 -14.30
N HIS A 97 8.61 12.33 -13.93
CA HIS A 97 9.20 13.19 -12.91
C HIS A 97 9.47 14.58 -13.48
N ALA A 98 8.80 15.58 -12.95
CA ALA A 98 9.06 16.98 -13.28
C ALA A 98 8.63 17.91 -12.14
N ARG A 99 9.41 18.98 -11.90
CA ARG A 99 9.10 20.06 -10.95
C ARG A 99 8.82 19.57 -9.52
N GLY A 100 9.54 18.54 -9.05
CA GLY A 100 9.38 17.98 -7.70
C GLY A 100 8.15 17.09 -7.53
N TYR A 101 7.53 16.65 -8.62
CA TYR A 101 6.39 15.75 -8.61
C TYR A 101 6.59 14.60 -9.60
N PHE A 102 5.96 13.49 -9.31
CA PHE A 102 5.62 12.50 -10.32
C PHE A 102 4.23 12.85 -10.87
N ASN A 103 4.20 13.23 -12.15
CA ASN A 103 3.01 13.75 -12.82
C ASN A 103 2.34 12.62 -13.60
N ILE A 104 1.08 12.34 -13.26
CA ILE A 104 0.29 11.28 -13.86
C ILE A 104 -0.46 11.86 -15.05
N HIS A 105 -0.27 11.26 -16.24
CA HIS A 105 -0.86 11.71 -17.49
C HIS A 105 -1.49 10.56 -18.27
N GLY A 106 -2.59 10.81 -18.97
CA GLY A 106 -3.25 9.86 -19.87
C GLY A 106 -4.75 10.03 -19.91
N ASP A 107 -5.41 9.12 -20.61
CA ASP A 107 -6.86 9.12 -20.79
C ASP A 107 -7.64 8.40 -19.68
N SER A 108 -6.94 7.96 -18.64
CA SER A 108 -7.55 7.37 -17.44
C SER A 108 -8.26 8.45 -16.61
N PRO A 109 -9.32 8.11 -15.87
CA PRO A 109 -9.92 9.03 -14.89
C PRO A 109 -8.95 9.40 -13.75
N LEU A 110 -7.84 8.65 -13.58
CA LEU A 110 -6.78 8.95 -12.62
C LEU A 110 -5.78 9.91 -13.25
N GLY A 111 -5.65 11.10 -12.65
CA GLY A 111 -4.63 12.09 -12.99
C GLY A 111 -4.17 12.84 -11.75
N GLY A 112 -3.04 13.53 -11.84
CA GLY A 112 -2.58 14.36 -10.73
C GLY A 112 -1.07 14.41 -10.56
N HIS A 113 -0.64 14.84 -9.37
CA HIS A 113 0.76 15.11 -9.05
C HIS A 113 1.11 14.48 -7.70
N LEU A 114 1.99 13.47 -7.71
CA LEU A 114 2.44 12.78 -6.50
C LEU A 114 3.79 13.35 -6.01
N LYS A 115 3.89 13.66 -4.73
CA LYS A 115 5.17 14.01 -4.07
C LYS A 115 5.90 12.72 -3.70
N ILE A 116 6.53 12.08 -4.69
CA ILE A 116 7.17 10.77 -4.50
C ILE A 116 8.39 10.83 -3.57
N GLU A 117 9.04 11.98 -3.44
CA GLU A 117 10.09 12.16 -2.43
C GLU A 117 9.60 11.89 -0.99
N ARG A 118 8.29 11.98 -0.75
CA ARG A 118 7.68 11.62 0.55
C ARG A 118 7.45 10.12 0.71
N CYS A 119 7.50 9.34 -0.37
CA CYS A 119 7.39 7.88 -0.28
C CYS A 119 8.59 7.32 0.50
N ALA A 120 8.32 6.53 1.51
CA ALA A 120 9.35 5.92 2.37
C ALA A 120 9.40 4.39 2.21
N ALA A 121 8.27 3.75 1.91
CA ALA A 121 8.18 2.30 1.73
C ALA A 121 6.99 1.93 0.84
N ILE A 122 7.07 0.77 0.20
CA ILE A 122 6.01 0.21 -0.63
C ILE A 122 5.70 -1.19 -0.11
N TYR A 123 4.45 -1.44 0.28
CA TYR A 123 4.01 -2.72 0.82
C TYR A 123 3.18 -3.47 -0.19
N PHE A 124 3.50 -4.75 -0.36
CA PHE A 124 2.66 -5.73 -1.02
C PHE A 124 1.86 -6.45 0.05
N VAL A 125 0.54 -6.29 0.05
CA VAL A 125 -0.35 -6.84 1.07
C VAL A 125 -1.31 -7.83 0.43
N ASP A 126 -1.29 -9.06 0.91
CA ASP A 126 -2.16 -10.16 0.48
C ASP A 126 -2.82 -10.78 1.71
N ARG A 127 -4.08 -10.43 1.95
CA ARG A 127 -4.79 -10.84 3.16
C ARG A 127 -6.30 -10.93 2.92
N PRO A 128 -7.03 -11.62 3.78
CA PRO A 128 -8.49 -11.51 3.75
C PRO A 128 -8.94 -10.09 4.08
N PHE A 129 -10.01 -9.65 3.40
CA PHE A 129 -10.71 -8.40 3.67
C PHE A 129 -12.19 -8.61 3.35
N PHE A 130 -13.08 -8.38 4.34
CA PHE A 130 -14.49 -8.73 4.25
C PHE A 130 -14.73 -10.15 3.73
N LYS A 131 -14.05 -11.13 4.32
CA LYS A 131 -14.15 -12.59 4.02
C LYS A 131 -13.71 -12.97 2.60
N ARG A 132 -12.94 -12.13 1.92
CA ARG A 132 -12.42 -12.39 0.58
C ARG A 132 -10.93 -12.09 0.53
N ARG A 133 -10.14 -12.87 -0.20
CA ARG A 133 -8.75 -12.53 -0.50
C ARG A 133 -8.68 -11.16 -1.16
N SER A 134 -7.74 -10.35 -0.73
CA SER A 134 -7.49 -9.02 -1.26
C SER A 134 -5.98 -8.81 -1.40
N CYS A 135 -5.54 -8.41 -2.60
CA CYS A 135 -4.15 -8.10 -2.89
C CYS A 135 -4.04 -6.62 -3.22
N SER A 136 -3.08 -5.93 -2.62
CA SER A 136 -2.84 -4.50 -2.87
C SER A 136 -1.37 -4.13 -2.78
N ILE A 137 -0.98 -3.10 -3.53
CA ILE A 137 0.30 -2.41 -3.40
C ILE A 137 0.01 -1.06 -2.74
N GLN A 138 0.71 -0.77 -1.65
CA GLN A 138 0.43 0.38 -0.79
C GLN A 138 1.68 1.22 -0.63
N PHE A 139 1.57 2.50 -0.92
CA PHE A 139 2.67 3.46 -0.91
C PHE A 139 2.58 4.31 0.35
N LEU A 140 3.60 4.23 1.21
CA LEU A 140 3.61 4.88 2.51
C LEU A 140 4.61 6.03 2.55
N ASN A 141 4.23 7.09 3.28
CA ASN A 141 5.11 8.23 3.54
C ASN A 141 6.02 7.99 4.75
N GLY A 142 6.90 8.96 5.02
CA GLY A 142 7.84 8.90 6.14
C GLY A 142 7.18 8.97 7.52
N GLU A 143 5.95 9.46 7.61
CA GLU A 143 5.13 9.47 8.83
C GLU A 143 4.41 8.13 9.07
N GLY A 144 4.60 7.14 8.19
CA GLY A 144 3.98 5.83 8.30
C GLY A 144 2.50 5.79 7.92
N GLN A 145 2.02 6.77 7.15
CA GLN A 145 0.66 6.82 6.62
C GLN A 145 0.63 6.36 5.16
N ALA A 146 -0.47 5.78 4.72
CA ALA A 146 -0.67 5.47 3.31
C ALA A 146 -0.87 6.75 2.51
N MET A 147 -0.05 6.96 1.48
CA MET A 147 -0.26 8.00 0.48
C MET A 147 -1.42 7.63 -0.43
N PHE A 148 -1.39 6.40 -0.92
CA PHE A 148 -2.44 5.76 -1.72
C PHE A 148 -2.20 4.26 -1.77
N LYS A 149 -3.21 3.53 -2.27
CA LYS A 149 -3.20 2.07 -2.40
C LYS A 149 -3.74 1.70 -3.78
N ILE A 150 -3.20 0.62 -4.37
CA ILE A 150 -3.68 0.07 -5.63
C ILE A 150 -4.06 -1.39 -5.38
N PHE A 151 -5.33 -1.70 -5.52
CA PHE A 151 -5.86 -3.04 -5.32
C PHE A 151 -6.01 -3.78 -6.65
N VAL A 152 -5.68 -5.05 -6.63
CA VAL A 152 -6.01 -5.97 -7.72
C VAL A 152 -7.50 -5.92 -8.00
N GLY A 153 -7.86 -5.78 -9.28
CA GLY A 153 -9.25 -5.69 -9.72
C GLY A 153 -9.99 -7.02 -9.56
N ARG A 154 -11.32 -6.94 -9.67
CA ARG A 154 -12.19 -8.11 -9.63
C ARG A 154 -12.96 -8.25 -10.94
N ASP A 155 -13.28 -9.49 -11.28
CA ASP A 155 -14.18 -9.83 -12.37
C ASP A 155 -15.66 -9.61 -11.98
N GLU A 156 -16.59 -9.88 -12.90
CA GLU A 156 -18.02 -9.75 -12.67
C GLU A 156 -18.53 -10.66 -11.54
N ALA A 157 -17.89 -11.81 -11.33
CA ALA A 157 -18.19 -12.75 -10.25
C ALA A 157 -17.56 -12.35 -8.91
N LYS A 158 -16.89 -11.16 -8.86
CA LYS A 158 -16.18 -10.63 -7.68
C LYS A 158 -14.95 -11.43 -7.25
N ASN A 159 -14.40 -12.29 -8.11
CA ASN A 159 -13.12 -12.92 -7.88
C ASN A 159 -11.99 -11.97 -8.29
N LEU A 160 -10.82 -12.09 -7.64
CA LEU A 160 -9.63 -11.38 -8.09
C LEU A 160 -9.28 -11.81 -9.52
N LYS A 161 -8.90 -10.86 -10.37
CA LYS A 161 -8.44 -11.13 -11.74
C LYS A 161 -7.15 -11.97 -11.70
N PRO A 162 -7.14 -13.22 -12.20
CA PRO A 162 -5.99 -14.11 -12.01
C PRO A 162 -4.70 -13.59 -12.63
N GLU A 163 -4.79 -12.92 -13.78
CA GLU A 163 -3.65 -12.32 -14.46
C GLU A 163 -3.01 -11.19 -13.65
N GLN A 164 -3.81 -10.40 -12.95
CA GLN A 164 -3.31 -9.34 -12.07
C GLN A 164 -2.70 -9.92 -10.78
N VAL A 165 -3.29 -11.00 -10.23
CA VAL A 165 -2.72 -11.72 -9.10
C VAL A 165 -1.34 -12.26 -9.45
N ALA A 166 -1.19 -12.92 -10.62
CA ALA A 166 0.10 -13.44 -11.08
C ALA A 166 1.15 -12.32 -11.23
N ARG A 167 0.76 -11.14 -11.74
CA ARG A 167 1.63 -9.96 -11.82
C ARG A 167 2.01 -9.42 -10.44
N PHE A 168 1.04 -9.33 -9.53
CA PHE A 168 1.28 -8.92 -8.15
C PHE A 168 2.32 -9.83 -7.46
N GLU A 169 2.16 -11.15 -7.56
CA GLU A 169 3.07 -12.12 -6.95
C GLU A 169 4.48 -12.05 -7.57
N LYS A 170 4.56 -11.91 -8.89
CA LYS A 170 5.84 -11.73 -9.61
C LYS A 170 6.54 -10.44 -9.16
N LEU A 171 5.83 -9.31 -9.19
CA LEU A 171 6.38 -8.00 -8.84
C LEU A 171 6.81 -7.96 -7.36
N ARG A 172 6.02 -8.55 -6.45
CA ARG A 172 6.38 -8.77 -5.05
C ARG A 172 7.71 -9.51 -4.93
N THR A 173 7.86 -10.63 -5.65
CA THR A 173 9.08 -11.47 -5.59
C THR A 173 10.32 -10.73 -6.13
N GLU A 174 10.14 -9.89 -7.18
CA GLU A 174 11.24 -9.18 -7.83
C GLU A 174 11.69 -7.93 -7.07
N THR A 175 10.79 -7.30 -6.30
CA THR A 175 11.04 -5.97 -5.73
C THR A 175 11.07 -5.93 -4.21
N ALA A 176 10.36 -6.83 -3.53
CA ALA A 176 10.39 -6.87 -2.08
C ALA A 176 11.76 -7.31 -1.55
N SER A 177 12.19 -6.69 -0.48
CA SER A 177 13.37 -7.12 0.26
C SER A 177 13.12 -8.53 0.78
N LYS A 178 14.08 -9.43 0.57
CA LYS A 178 14.08 -10.71 1.31
C LYS A 178 14.23 -10.32 2.77
N GLY A 179 13.22 -10.53 3.59
CA GLY A 179 13.34 -10.35 5.02
C GLY A 179 14.57 -11.11 5.48
N GLU A 180 15.48 -10.45 6.18
CA GLU A 180 16.50 -11.15 6.94
C GLU A 180 15.74 -12.00 7.96
N ALA A 181 15.92 -13.33 7.83
CA ALA A 181 15.32 -14.33 8.69
C ALA A 181 15.99 -14.31 10.05
#